data_e680076eda8adf349e2731a90f99c314
#
_entry.id   e680076eda8adf349e2731a90f99c314
#
_cell.length_a   1.000
_cell.length_b   1.000
_cell.length_c   1.000
_cell.angle_alpha   90.00
_cell.angle_beta   90.00
_cell.angle_gamma   90.00
#
_symmetry.space_group_name_H-M   'P 1'
#
loop_
_entity.id
_entity.type
_entity.pdbx_description
1 polymer ?
#
loop_
_entity_poly.entity_id
_entity_poly.type
_entity_poly.pdbx_seq_one_letter_code
_entity_poly.pdbx_strand_id
1 'polypeptide(L)'
;MNESSYLTLLGKLEHSDSWGFGDAFELLCFHTRVFANAFDSGREHFIKIDMALRDVWTTMEDAISDGKIRVKSGKLSDLSDGPLFTKNSNIVAIDKESFLSWYRRDKEKIVQYLAWVDLKIYQEEFLDRLAKAEPPKHPHPLTDKAKKDRLHEDYSSSVAKKLKKNPSLQYPDFEDDYGLQKLIRGSGLPEDKLPTKSTFQEWIRQARKTVKAKPKPGASKKAKKLR
;
A
#
# COMPACT_ATOMS: atom_id res chain seq x y z
N MET A 1 -13.43 19.16 -1.65
CA MET A 1 -13.13 17.99 -2.52
C MET A 1 -14.39 17.69 -3.28
N ASN A 2 -14.35 17.55 -4.61
CA ASN A 2 -15.51 17.13 -5.37
C ASN A 2 -15.69 15.60 -5.28
N GLU A 3 -16.87 15.10 -5.62
CA GLU A 3 -17.20 13.67 -5.57
C GLU A 3 -16.20 12.79 -6.35
N SER A 4 -15.74 13.26 -7.49
CA SER A 4 -14.72 12.58 -8.31
C SER A 4 -13.38 12.41 -7.59
N SER A 5 -12.92 13.43 -6.86
CA SER A 5 -11.67 13.34 -6.09
C SER A 5 -11.79 12.36 -4.93
N TYR A 6 -12.99 12.25 -4.36
CA TYR A 6 -13.27 11.34 -3.27
C TYR A 6 -13.31 9.87 -3.73
N LEU A 7 -13.99 9.58 -4.84
CA LEU A 7 -13.99 8.25 -5.44
C LEU A 7 -12.57 7.79 -5.83
N THR A 8 -11.73 8.74 -6.29
CA THR A 8 -10.32 8.48 -6.58
C THR A 8 -9.55 8.10 -5.29
N LEU A 9 -9.83 8.78 -4.17
CA LEU A 9 -9.23 8.45 -2.87
C LEU A 9 -9.63 7.05 -2.42
N LEU A 10 -10.91 6.70 -2.50
CA LEU A 10 -11.40 5.36 -2.14
C LEU A 10 -10.71 4.28 -2.96
N GLY A 11 -10.64 4.44 -4.28
CA GLY A 11 -9.95 3.48 -5.15
C GLY A 11 -8.48 3.31 -4.80
N LYS A 12 -7.77 4.41 -4.49
CA LYS A 12 -6.38 4.38 -4.04
C LYS A 12 -6.23 3.61 -2.72
N LEU A 13 -7.10 3.90 -1.75
CA LEU A 13 -7.03 3.29 -0.43
C LEU A 13 -7.38 1.79 -0.46
N GLU A 14 -8.32 1.37 -1.32
CA GLU A 14 -8.72 -0.03 -1.44
C GLU A 14 -7.54 -0.93 -1.83
N HIS A 15 -6.69 -0.47 -2.74
CA HIS A 15 -5.57 -1.24 -3.30
C HIS A 15 -4.22 -0.99 -2.61
N SER A 16 -4.16 -0.12 -1.61
CA SER A 16 -2.92 0.19 -0.88
C SER A 16 -2.83 -0.59 0.42
N ASP A 17 -1.63 -1.08 0.75
CA ASP A 17 -1.33 -1.73 2.03
C ASP A 17 -0.95 -0.71 3.13
N SER A 18 -0.81 0.56 2.76
CA SER A 18 -0.54 1.64 3.70
C SER A 18 -1.35 2.87 3.34
N TRP A 19 -1.88 3.53 4.35
CA TRP A 19 -2.68 4.73 4.22
C TRP A 19 -1.97 5.91 4.86
N GLY A 20 -2.06 7.10 4.26
CA GLY A 20 -1.70 8.32 4.97
C GLY A 20 -2.62 8.49 6.17
N PHE A 21 -2.07 8.94 7.31
CA PHE A 21 -2.86 9.18 8.52
C PHE A 21 -4.02 10.13 8.25
N GLY A 22 -3.76 11.25 7.54
CA GLY A 22 -4.79 12.20 7.15
C GLY A 22 -5.85 11.61 6.22
N ASP A 23 -5.46 10.76 5.25
CA ASP A 23 -6.40 10.07 4.35
C ASP A 23 -7.32 9.11 5.14
N ALA A 24 -6.77 8.40 6.12
CA ALA A 24 -7.55 7.50 6.99
C ALA A 24 -8.53 8.28 7.88
N PHE A 25 -8.11 9.43 8.41
CA PHE A 25 -8.96 10.32 9.18
C PHE A 25 -10.07 10.93 8.31
N GLU A 26 -9.75 11.40 7.10
CA GLU A 26 -10.73 11.88 6.12
C GLU A 26 -11.77 10.81 5.80
N LEU A 27 -11.33 9.56 5.68
CA LEU A 27 -12.22 8.44 5.42
C LEU A 27 -13.20 8.19 6.58
N LEU A 28 -12.74 8.33 7.83
CA LEU A 28 -13.59 8.20 9.00
C LEU A 28 -14.63 9.33 9.09
N CYS A 29 -14.20 10.56 8.96
CA CYS A 29 -14.99 11.72 9.35
C CYS A 29 -15.42 12.59 8.17
N PHE A 30 -14.89 12.35 6.96
CA PHE A 30 -15.04 13.22 5.78
C PHE A 30 -14.85 14.71 6.16
N HIS A 31 -13.83 14.93 6.93
CA HIS A 31 -13.49 16.12 7.65
C HIS A 31 -13.59 17.41 6.82
N THR A 32 -13.02 17.44 5.60
CA THR A 32 -13.01 18.66 4.77
C THR A 32 -14.42 19.16 4.46
N ARG A 33 -15.38 18.26 4.23
CA ARG A 33 -16.77 18.62 3.95
C ARG A 33 -17.51 19.01 5.23
N VAL A 34 -17.23 18.28 6.30
CA VAL A 34 -17.81 18.55 7.62
C VAL A 34 -17.41 19.94 8.09
N PHE A 35 -16.14 20.32 7.98
CA PHE A 35 -15.68 21.66 8.35
C PHE A 35 -16.27 22.75 7.47
N ALA A 36 -16.34 22.55 6.16
CA ALA A 36 -16.95 23.54 5.27
C ALA A 36 -18.42 23.80 5.66
N ASN A 37 -19.20 22.75 5.87
CA ASN A 37 -20.59 22.88 6.29
C ASN A 37 -20.75 23.50 7.69
N ALA A 38 -19.84 23.16 8.63
CA ALA A 38 -19.86 23.71 9.99
C ALA A 38 -19.55 25.20 10.00
N PHE A 39 -18.62 25.66 9.17
CA PHE A 39 -18.27 27.08 9.06
C PHE A 39 -19.47 27.91 8.63
N ASP A 40 -20.26 27.41 7.69
CA ASP A 40 -21.48 28.06 7.22
C ASP A 40 -22.64 28.02 8.25
N SER A 41 -22.60 27.10 9.22
CA SER A 41 -23.65 26.88 10.23
C SER A 41 -23.50 27.73 11.51
N GLY A 42 -22.43 28.49 11.59
CA GLY A 42 -22.18 29.40 12.70
C GLY A 42 -21.14 28.90 13.72
N ARG A 43 -20.60 29.85 14.51
CA ARG A 43 -19.41 29.66 15.36
C ARG A 43 -19.59 28.56 16.42
N GLU A 44 -20.73 28.51 17.07
CA GLU A 44 -20.95 27.53 18.16
C GLU A 44 -20.99 26.09 17.62
N HIS A 45 -21.67 25.91 16.50
CA HIS A 45 -21.74 24.62 15.85
C HIS A 45 -20.35 24.17 15.33
N PHE A 46 -19.60 25.10 14.78
CA PHE A 46 -18.21 24.84 14.34
C PHE A 46 -17.33 24.36 15.50
N ILE A 47 -17.42 25.03 16.70
CA ILE A 47 -16.61 24.64 17.86
C ILE A 47 -16.97 23.21 18.31
N LYS A 48 -18.24 22.84 18.36
CA LYS A 48 -18.68 21.50 18.75
C LYS A 48 -18.14 20.43 17.79
N ILE A 49 -18.19 20.69 16.49
CA ILE A 49 -17.66 19.79 15.47
C ILE A 49 -16.13 19.68 15.56
N ASP A 50 -15.42 20.81 15.72
CA ASP A 50 -13.97 20.79 15.88
C ASP A 50 -13.56 19.95 17.10
N MET A 51 -14.23 20.08 18.21
CA MET A 51 -13.98 19.26 19.40
C MET A 51 -14.18 17.77 19.13
N ALA A 52 -15.31 17.38 18.52
CA ALA A 52 -15.58 15.97 18.21
C ALA A 52 -14.56 15.37 17.24
N LEU A 53 -14.15 16.13 16.23
CA LEU A 53 -13.12 15.68 15.27
C LEU A 53 -11.74 15.58 15.94
N ARG A 54 -11.41 16.46 16.89
CA ARG A 54 -10.19 16.35 17.70
C ARG A 54 -10.22 15.12 18.59
N ASP A 55 -11.35 14.75 19.16
CA ASP A 55 -11.49 13.53 19.95
C ASP A 55 -11.22 12.28 19.11
N VAL A 56 -11.73 12.24 17.87
CA VAL A 56 -11.44 11.15 16.94
C VAL A 56 -9.96 11.13 16.53
N TRP A 57 -9.39 12.31 16.24
CA TRP A 57 -7.98 12.46 15.90
C TRP A 57 -7.08 11.95 17.02
N THR A 58 -7.28 12.43 18.25
CA THR A 58 -6.52 12.01 19.42
C THR A 58 -6.68 10.51 19.69
N THR A 59 -7.89 9.96 19.46
CA THR A 59 -8.12 8.51 19.59
C THR A 59 -7.28 7.71 18.60
N MET A 60 -7.04 8.23 17.38
CA MET A 60 -6.15 7.59 16.41
C MET A 60 -4.67 7.73 16.81
N GLU A 61 -4.25 8.90 17.34
CA GLU A 61 -2.90 9.12 17.84
C GLU A 61 -2.58 8.20 19.03
N ASP A 62 -3.51 8.08 19.96
CA ASP A 62 -3.40 7.16 21.10
C ASP A 62 -3.29 5.70 20.63
N ALA A 63 -4.07 5.33 19.61
CA ALA A 63 -4.00 3.99 19.05
C ALA A 63 -2.66 3.69 18.38
N ILE A 64 -1.99 4.70 17.80
CA ILE A 64 -0.62 4.57 17.30
C ILE A 64 0.36 4.45 18.47
N SER A 65 0.25 5.30 19.47
CA SER A 65 1.11 5.30 20.66
C SER A 65 1.04 3.97 21.41
N ASP A 66 -0.16 3.38 21.48
CA ASP A 66 -0.41 2.07 22.08
C ASP A 66 0.03 0.87 21.18
N GLY A 67 0.51 1.14 19.97
CA GLY A 67 0.87 0.11 18.99
C GLY A 67 -0.33 -0.65 18.38
N LYS A 68 -1.56 -0.18 18.59
CA LYS A 68 -2.78 -0.74 18.00
C LYS A 68 -2.86 -0.46 16.50
N ILE A 69 -2.40 0.73 16.08
CA ILE A 69 -2.19 1.12 14.69
C ILE A 69 -0.69 1.21 14.46
N ARG A 70 -0.17 0.43 13.52
CA ARG A 70 1.26 0.42 13.21
C ARG A 70 1.60 1.52 12.22
N VAL A 71 2.68 2.25 12.47
CA VAL A 71 3.26 3.20 11.54
C VAL A 71 4.22 2.46 10.60
N LYS A 72 4.05 2.65 9.29
CA LYS A 72 4.95 2.12 8.25
C LYS A 72 6.06 3.10 7.89
N SER A 73 5.76 4.40 7.92
CA SER A 73 6.77 5.45 7.69
C SER A 73 6.35 6.76 8.35
N GLY A 74 7.31 7.63 8.62
CA GLY A 74 7.09 8.87 9.39
C GLY A 74 7.12 8.60 10.90
N LYS A 75 6.89 9.65 11.67
CA LYS A 75 6.82 9.60 13.14
C LYS A 75 5.55 10.28 13.60
N LEU A 76 5.02 9.88 14.74
CA LEU A 76 3.85 10.51 15.35
C LEU A 76 4.08 12.01 15.59
N SER A 77 5.31 12.39 15.96
CA SER A 77 5.72 13.80 16.11
C SER A 77 5.63 14.63 14.81
N ASP A 78 5.53 13.98 13.66
CA ASP A 78 5.44 14.65 12.37
C ASP A 78 3.98 14.97 12.01
N LEU A 79 3.00 14.52 12.83
CA LEU A 79 1.61 14.92 12.66
C LEU A 79 1.47 16.41 12.95
N SER A 80 0.74 17.10 12.09
CA SER A 80 0.42 18.51 12.29
C SER A 80 -0.57 18.67 13.48
N ASP A 81 -0.72 19.91 13.94
CA ASP A 81 -1.48 20.29 15.15
C ASP A 81 -2.98 19.94 15.15
N GLY A 82 -3.35 18.80 14.61
CA GLY A 82 -4.70 18.26 14.64
C GLY A 82 -5.43 18.24 13.29
N PRO A 83 -6.75 18.05 13.31
CA PRO A 83 -7.52 17.73 12.11
C PRO A 83 -7.59 18.84 11.04
N LEU A 84 -7.18 20.06 11.33
CA LEU A 84 -7.21 21.17 10.35
C LEU A 84 -6.28 20.96 9.14
N PHE A 85 -5.25 20.11 9.27
CA PHE A 85 -4.19 19.95 8.27
C PHE A 85 -4.01 18.47 7.83
N THR A 86 -5.12 17.78 7.60
CA THR A 86 -5.11 16.34 7.25
C THR A 86 -4.17 15.96 6.11
N LYS A 87 -4.05 16.81 5.09
CA LYS A 87 -3.13 16.55 3.96
C LYS A 87 -1.66 16.55 4.36
N ASN A 88 -1.27 17.42 5.29
CA ASN A 88 0.11 17.46 5.79
C ASN A 88 0.43 16.23 6.66
N SER A 89 -0.58 15.65 7.26
CA SER A 89 -0.44 14.46 8.12
C SER A 89 -0.25 13.16 7.33
N ASN A 90 -0.35 13.19 6.00
CA ASN A 90 -0.08 12.04 5.14
C ASN A 90 1.42 11.70 5.01
N ILE A 91 2.31 12.53 5.58
CA ILE A 91 3.73 12.16 5.78
C ILE A 91 3.89 10.98 6.73
N VAL A 92 2.91 10.77 7.61
CA VAL A 92 2.81 9.58 8.46
C VAL A 92 1.96 8.54 7.74
N ALA A 93 2.58 7.45 7.34
CA ALA A 93 1.87 6.34 6.72
C ALA A 93 1.61 5.23 7.75
N ILE A 94 0.38 4.79 7.84
CA ILE A 94 -0.08 3.74 8.73
C ILE A 94 -0.37 2.44 7.98
N ASP A 95 -0.27 1.34 8.67
CA ASP A 95 -0.58 0.02 8.15
C ASP A 95 -2.10 -0.19 8.07
N LYS A 96 -2.60 -0.44 6.87
CA LYS A 96 -4.03 -0.62 6.59
C LYS A 96 -4.70 -1.68 7.47
N GLU A 97 -4.07 -2.85 7.60
CA GLU A 97 -4.66 -3.97 8.34
C GLU A 97 -4.77 -3.67 9.83
N SER A 98 -3.72 -3.05 10.41
CA SER A 98 -3.76 -2.67 11.82
C SER A 98 -4.81 -1.57 12.07
N PHE A 99 -4.96 -0.61 11.14
CA PHE A 99 -6.01 0.40 11.21
C PHE A 99 -7.41 -0.22 11.15
N LEU A 100 -7.67 -1.13 10.20
CA LEU A 100 -8.98 -1.79 10.08
C LEU A 100 -9.28 -2.69 11.29
N SER A 101 -8.26 -3.34 11.86
CA SER A 101 -8.39 -4.13 13.08
C SER A 101 -8.73 -3.26 14.29
N TRP A 102 -8.07 -2.10 14.41
CA TRP A 102 -8.37 -1.10 15.43
C TRP A 102 -9.79 -0.54 15.24
N TYR A 103 -10.14 -0.08 14.03
CA TYR A 103 -11.48 0.42 13.70
C TYR A 103 -12.58 -0.57 14.11
N ARG A 104 -12.42 -1.85 13.80
CA ARG A 104 -13.39 -2.89 14.16
C ARG A 104 -13.63 -2.98 15.67
N ARG A 105 -12.58 -2.79 16.50
CA ARG A 105 -12.69 -2.84 17.97
C ARG A 105 -13.25 -1.58 18.58
N ASP A 106 -12.81 -0.42 18.05
CA ASP A 106 -13.04 0.88 18.68
C ASP A 106 -14.14 1.67 17.94
N LYS A 107 -14.81 1.09 16.95
CA LYS A 107 -15.87 1.72 16.15
C LYS A 107 -16.95 2.38 16.99
N GLU A 108 -17.45 1.70 18.01
CA GLU A 108 -18.53 2.22 18.86
C GLU A 108 -18.14 3.52 19.58
N LYS A 109 -16.88 3.61 20.03
CA LYS A 109 -16.35 4.82 20.66
C LYS A 109 -16.29 5.97 19.66
N ILE A 110 -15.83 5.73 18.45
CA ILE A 110 -15.76 6.74 17.38
C ILE A 110 -17.19 7.21 17.03
N VAL A 111 -18.14 6.28 16.88
CA VAL A 111 -19.54 6.60 16.62
C VAL A 111 -20.12 7.49 17.72
N GLN A 112 -19.81 7.24 19.00
CA GLN A 112 -20.27 8.05 20.11
C GLN A 112 -19.78 9.49 20.03
N TYR A 113 -18.50 9.72 19.70
CA TYR A 113 -17.98 11.07 19.53
C TYR A 113 -18.70 11.83 18.41
N LEU A 114 -18.93 11.19 17.29
CA LEU A 114 -19.57 11.81 16.13
C LEU A 114 -21.08 11.98 16.34
N ALA A 115 -21.75 11.05 17.02
CA ALA A 115 -23.17 11.16 17.35
C ALA A 115 -23.50 12.33 18.25
N TRP A 116 -22.57 12.73 19.13
CA TRP A 116 -22.75 13.87 20.03
C TRP A 116 -22.95 15.20 19.27
N VAL A 117 -22.49 15.29 18.02
CA VAL A 117 -22.65 16.48 17.18
C VAL A 117 -23.43 16.18 15.89
N ASP A 118 -24.26 15.14 15.90
CA ASP A 118 -25.04 14.66 14.74
C ASP A 118 -24.19 14.33 13.50
N LEU A 119 -22.93 14.01 13.70
CA LEU A 119 -22.09 13.51 12.62
C LEU A 119 -22.19 12.00 12.48
N LYS A 120 -22.04 11.53 11.25
CA LYS A 120 -21.97 10.11 10.92
C LYS A 120 -20.56 9.74 10.48
N ILE A 121 -20.19 8.49 10.70
CA ILE A 121 -19.01 7.95 10.05
C ILE A 121 -19.30 7.90 8.55
N TYR A 122 -18.56 8.71 7.80
CA TYR A 122 -18.64 8.67 6.36
C TYR A 122 -17.97 7.38 5.86
N GLN A 123 -18.57 6.80 4.80
CA GLN A 123 -18.08 5.55 4.23
C GLN A 123 -18.08 4.36 5.20
N GLU A 124 -19.00 4.37 6.16
CA GLU A 124 -19.16 3.26 7.09
C GLU A 124 -19.27 1.90 6.36
N GLU A 125 -20.07 1.83 5.31
CA GLU A 125 -20.20 0.61 4.49
C GLU A 125 -18.88 0.19 3.85
N PHE A 126 -18.07 1.15 3.38
CA PHE A 126 -16.77 0.87 2.81
C PHE A 126 -15.79 0.33 3.85
N LEU A 127 -15.70 0.99 5.01
CA LEU A 127 -14.85 0.56 6.12
C LEU A 127 -15.29 -0.81 6.67
N ASP A 128 -16.60 -1.01 6.83
CA ASP A 128 -17.16 -2.27 7.29
C ASP A 128 -16.90 -3.40 6.29
N ARG A 129 -16.98 -3.13 4.99
CA ARG A 129 -16.63 -4.10 3.95
C ARG A 129 -15.16 -4.50 4.03
N LEU A 130 -14.26 -3.52 4.12
CA LEU A 130 -12.82 -3.78 4.26
C LEU A 130 -12.48 -4.49 5.57
N ALA A 131 -13.13 -4.09 6.66
CA ALA A 131 -12.90 -4.68 7.98
C ALA A 131 -13.49 -6.09 8.13
N LYS A 132 -14.56 -6.41 7.42
CA LYS A 132 -15.17 -7.76 7.38
C LYS A 132 -14.49 -8.68 6.37
N ALA A 133 -13.84 -8.11 5.34
CA ALA A 133 -12.99 -8.92 4.49
C ALA A 133 -11.98 -9.63 5.40
N GLU A 134 -11.96 -10.97 5.37
CA GLU A 134 -10.90 -11.69 6.05
C GLU A 134 -9.58 -11.07 5.59
N PRO A 135 -8.67 -10.72 6.52
CA PRO A 135 -7.34 -10.33 6.12
C PRO A 135 -6.87 -11.43 5.16
N PRO A 136 -6.30 -11.08 4.00
CA PRO A 136 -5.80 -12.09 3.07
C PRO A 136 -5.03 -13.06 3.94
N LYS A 137 -5.51 -14.32 4.03
CA LYS A 137 -4.95 -15.35 4.91
C LYS A 137 -3.47 -15.16 4.77
N HIS A 138 -2.79 -14.69 5.82
CA HIS A 138 -1.38 -14.29 5.75
C HIS A 138 -0.73 -15.33 4.87
N PRO A 139 -0.22 -15.01 3.69
CA PRO A 139 0.33 -16.04 2.83
C PRO A 139 1.23 -16.81 3.77
N HIS A 140 0.86 -18.08 4.07
CA HIS A 140 1.59 -18.92 5.00
C HIS A 140 3.04 -18.61 4.77
N PRO A 141 3.84 -18.25 5.77
CA PRO A 141 5.18 -17.71 5.54
C PRO A 141 5.78 -18.58 4.46
N LEU A 142 5.98 -17.97 3.26
CA LEU A 142 6.31 -18.70 2.05
C LEU A 142 7.38 -19.71 2.42
N THR A 143 7.16 -20.98 2.15
CA THR A 143 8.19 -21.98 2.41
C THR A 143 9.49 -21.53 1.76
N ASP A 144 10.64 -21.85 2.30
CA ASP A 144 11.92 -21.44 1.72
C ASP A 144 12.01 -21.81 0.23
N LYS A 145 11.37 -22.91 -0.16
CA LYS A 145 11.23 -23.30 -1.56
C LYS A 145 10.44 -22.26 -2.36
N ALA A 146 9.27 -21.85 -1.89
CA ALA A 146 8.45 -20.86 -2.58
C ALA A 146 9.13 -19.47 -2.64
N LYS A 147 9.86 -19.07 -1.59
CA LYS A 147 10.69 -17.86 -1.60
C LYS A 147 11.81 -17.95 -2.64
N LYS A 148 12.45 -19.11 -2.76
CA LYS A 148 13.50 -19.35 -3.75
C LYS A 148 12.97 -19.34 -5.19
N ASP A 149 11.80 -19.95 -5.41
CA ASP A 149 11.16 -19.97 -6.74
C ASP A 149 10.77 -18.53 -7.16
N ARG A 150 10.20 -17.74 -6.24
CA ARG A 150 9.90 -16.32 -6.49
C ARG A 150 11.16 -15.50 -6.76
N LEU A 151 12.21 -15.69 -5.96
CA LEU A 151 13.49 -15.02 -6.19
C LEU A 151 14.05 -15.37 -7.58
N HIS A 152 13.96 -16.64 -7.99
CA HIS A 152 14.39 -17.08 -9.32
C HIS A 152 13.64 -16.34 -10.43
N GLU A 153 12.31 -16.24 -10.33
CA GLU A 153 11.48 -15.56 -11.33
C GLU A 153 11.81 -14.07 -11.43
N ASP A 154 11.85 -13.36 -10.29
CA ASP A 154 12.13 -11.93 -10.23
C ASP A 154 13.55 -11.61 -10.71
N TYR A 155 14.54 -12.40 -10.28
CA TYR A 155 15.93 -12.26 -10.69
C TYR A 155 16.11 -12.50 -12.19
N SER A 156 15.58 -13.60 -12.70
CA SER A 156 15.67 -13.96 -14.13
C SER A 156 14.96 -12.93 -15.02
N SER A 157 13.82 -12.41 -14.60
CA SER A 157 13.10 -11.34 -15.29
C SER A 157 13.92 -10.05 -15.36
N SER A 158 14.54 -9.66 -14.26
CA SER A 158 15.39 -8.46 -14.17
C SER A 158 16.64 -8.59 -15.01
N VAL A 159 17.30 -9.76 -14.99
CA VAL A 159 18.44 -10.08 -15.85
C VAL A 159 18.04 -10.03 -17.33
N ALA A 160 16.92 -10.64 -17.71
CA ALA A 160 16.44 -10.64 -19.08
C ALA A 160 16.16 -9.20 -19.60
N LYS A 161 15.60 -8.32 -18.77
CA LYS A 161 15.40 -6.90 -19.11
C LYS A 161 16.74 -6.17 -19.36
N LYS A 162 17.76 -6.45 -18.54
CA LYS A 162 19.11 -5.86 -18.70
C LYS A 162 19.81 -6.39 -19.94
N LEU A 163 19.75 -7.70 -20.20
CA LEU A 163 20.32 -8.33 -21.40
C LEU A 163 19.66 -7.85 -22.69
N LYS A 164 18.36 -7.53 -22.68
CA LYS A 164 17.69 -6.89 -23.83
C LYS A 164 18.26 -5.50 -24.14
N LYS A 165 18.66 -4.74 -23.10
CA LYS A 165 19.25 -3.41 -23.27
C LYS A 165 20.74 -3.47 -23.63
N ASN A 166 21.46 -4.38 -23.01
CA ASN A 166 22.89 -4.60 -23.26
C ASN A 166 23.21 -6.11 -23.26
N PRO A 167 23.27 -6.75 -24.46
CA PRO A 167 23.54 -8.20 -24.58
C PRO A 167 24.95 -8.63 -24.19
N SER A 168 25.91 -7.67 -24.07
CA SER A 168 27.30 -7.96 -23.76
C SER A 168 27.61 -8.13 -22.26
N LEU A 169 26.65 -7.78 -21.37
CA LEU A 169 26.83 -7.91 -19.92
C LEU A 169 27.29 -9.32 -19.54
N GLN A 170 28.27 -9.39 -18.65
CA GLN A 170 28.84 -10.63 -18.13
C GLN A 170 28.38 -10.89 -16.69
N TYR A 171 28.74 -12.04 -16.11
CA TYR A 171 28.35 -12.39 -14.76
C TYR A 171 28.78 -11.34 -13.71
N PRO A 172 30.00 -10.79 -13.70
CA PRO A 172 30.39 -9.77 -12.73
C PRO A 172 29.47 -8.55 -12.75
N ASP A 173 28.99 -8.11 -13.93
CA ASP A 173 28.11 -6.96 -14.07
C ASP A 173 26.75 -7.15 -13.35
N PHE A 174 26.34 -8.41 -13.17
CA PHE A 174 25.12 -8.75 -12.43
C PHE A 174 25.40 -8.97 -10.93
N GLU A 175 26.59 -9.42 -10.57
CA GLU A 175 26.99 -9.63 -9.18
C GLU A 175 27.03 -8.31 -8.41
N ASP A 176 27.54 -7.24 -9.04
CA ASP A 176 27.65 -5.90 -8.47
C ASP A 176 26.38 -5.04 -8.66
N ASP A 177 25.37 -5.57 -9.33
CA ASP A 177 24.16 -4.80 -9.61
C ASP A 177 23.31 -4.57 -8.38
N TYR A 178 23.18 -3.29 -7.97
CA TYR A 178 22.42 -2.89 -6.78
C TYR A 178 20.97 -3.36 -6.79
N GLY A 179 20.30 -3.33 -7.96
CA GLY A 179 18.91 -3.78 -8.08
C GLY A 179 18.75 -5.28 -7.84
N LEU A 180 19.68 -6.08 -8.35
CA LEU A 180 19.69 -7.54 -8.13
C LEU A 180 20.07 -7.88 -6.69
N GLN A 181 21.02 -7.17 -6.08
CA GLN A 181 21.36 -7.30 -4.67
C GLN A 181 20.16 -6.98 -3.77
N LYS A 182 19.39 -5.95 -4.12
CA LYS A 182 18.15 -5.61 -3.39
C LYS A 182 17.10 -6.72 -3.48
N LEU A 183 16.95 -7.37 -4.63
CA LEU A 183 16.04 -8.52 -4.78
C LEU A 183 16.47 -9.70 -3.90
N ILE A 184 17.77 -10.00 -3.85
CA ILE A 184 18.32 -11.07 -3.02
C ILE A 184 18.04 -10.79 -1.54
N ARG A 185 18.35 -9.59 -1.05
CA ARG A 185 18.11 -9.18 0.34
C ARG A 185 16.62 -9.14 0.69
N GLY A 186 15.78 -8.73 -0.26
CA GLY A 186 14.32 -8.66 -0.10
C GLY A 186 13.60 -10.01 -0.20
N SER A 187 14.30 -11.09 -0.54
CA SER A 187 13.71 -12.43 -0.72
C SER A 187 13.17 -13.05 0.58
N GLY A 188 13.67 -12.58 1.73
CA GLY A 188 13.34 -13.15 3.04
C GLY A 188 13.87 -14.57 3.25
N LEU A 189 14.85 -15.00 2.44
CA LEU A 189 15.58 -16.24 2.65
C LEU A 189 16.69 -16.04 3.70
N PRO A 190 16.90 -17.00 4.61
CA PRO A 190 18.08 -17.04 5.47
C PRO A 190 19.38 -17.13 4.64
N GLU A 191 20.49 -16.60 5.14
CA GLU A 191 21.77 -16.56 4.41
C GLU A 191 22.25 -17.95 3.98
N ASP A 192 22.08 -18.95 4.83
CA ASP A 192 22.44 -20.35 4.55
C ASP A 192 21.59 -21.02 3.48
N LYS A 193 20.43 -20.41 3.14
CA LYS A 193 19.49 -20.88 2.13
C LYS A 193 19.47 -20.05 0.86
N LEU A 194 20.25 -18.99 0.81
CA LEU A 194 20.42 -18.22 -0.43
C LEU A 194 21.01 -19.10 -1.53
N PRO A 195 20.59 -18.86 -2.80
CA PRO A 195 21.21 -19.53 -3.94
C PRO A 195 22.71 -19.29 -4.00
N THR A 196 23.46 -20.32 -4.34
CA THR A 196 24.91 -20.21 -4.53
C THR A 196 25.26 -19.41 -5.78
N LYS A 197 26.50 -18.95 -5.86
CA LYS A 197 27.03 -18.25 -7.04
C LYS A 197 26.80 -19.04 -8.34
N SER A 198 26.98 -20.35 -8.30
CA SER A 198 26.74 -21.23 -9.45
C SER A 198 25.26 -21.26 -9.86
N THR A 199 24.36 -21.20 -8.91
CA THR A 199 22.90 -21.12 -9.18
C THR A 199 22.53 -19.80 -9.88
N PHE A 200 23.06 -18.67 -9.41
CA PHE A 200 22.84 -17.38 -10.08
C PHE A 200 23.43 -17.35 -11.49
N GLN A 201 24.61 -17.93 -11.69
CA GLN A 201 25.20 -18.06 -13.03
C GLN A 201 24.30 -18.87 -13.98
N GLU A 202 23.71 -19.97 -13.48
CA GLU A 202 22.78 -20.77 -14.28
C GLU A 202 21.51 -19.98 -14.62
N TRP A 203 20.94 -19.22 -13.69
CA TRP A 203 19.78 -18.38 -13.95
C TRP A 203 20.07 -17.30 -15.01
N ILE A 204 21.24 -16.68 -14.97
CA ILE A 204 21.68 -15.73 -15.98
C ILE A 204 21.83 -16.43 -17.35
N ARG A 205 22.39 -17.64 -17.37
CA ARG A 205 22.53 -18.42 -18.58
C ARG A 205 21.17 -18.76 -19.20
N GLN A 206 20.21 -19.16 -18.40
CA GLN A 206 18.83 -19.43 -18.84
C GLN A 206 18.14 -18.17 -19.35
N ALA A 207 18.22 -17.06 -18.63
CA ALA A 207 17.69 -15.78 -19.07
C ALA A 207 18.28 -15.33 -20.40
N ARG A 208 19.60 -15.57 -20.62
CA ARG A 208 20.27 -15.27 -21.88
C ARG A 208 19.76 -16.12 -23.05
N LYS A 209 19.48 -17.41 -22.82
CA LYS A 209 18.84 -18.27 -23.82
C LYS A 209 17.47 -17.76 -24.20
N THR A 210 16.66 -17.38 -23.21
CA THR A 210 15.31 -16.82 -23.42
C THR A 210 15.35 -15.54 -24.24
N VAL A 211 16.30 -14.63 -23.97
CA VAL A 211 16.44 -13.38 -24.72
C VAL A 211 16.91 -13.61 -26.15
N LYS A 212 17.79 -14.58 -26.39
CA LYS A 212 18.30 -14.95 -27.74
C LYS A 212 17.29 -15.74 -28.55
N ALA A 213 16.35 -16.42 -27.92
CA ALA A 213 15.26 -17.09 -28.62
C ALA A 213 14.42 -16.03 -29.33
N LYS A 214 14.68 -15.83 -30.64
CA LYS A 214 13.82 -14.98 -31.48
C LYS A 214 12.38 -15.49 -31.34
N PRO A 215 11.36 -14.61 -31.13
CA PRO A 215 9.99 -15.03 -31.26
C PRO A 215 9.85 -15.66 -32.67
N LYS A 216 9.31 -16.88 -32.76
CA LYS A 216 8.98 -17.48 -34.06
C LYS A 216 8.16 -16.40 -34.80
N PRO A 217 8.56 -16.03 -36.04
CA PRO A 217 7.80 -15.06 -36.81
C PRO A 217 6.37 -15.55 -36.83
N GLY A 218 5.45 -14.75 -36.28
CA GLY A 218 4.04 -15.10 -36.21
C GLY A 218 3.58 -15.46 -37.62
N ALA A 219 2.90 -16.60 -37.75
CA ALA A 219 2.30 -17.00 -39.00
C ALA A 219 1.47 -15.85 -39.54
N SER A 220 1.95 -15.22 -40.59
CA SER A 220 1.25 -14.18 -41.31
C SER A 220 -0.17 -14.69 -41.60
N LYS A 221 -1.19 -14.05 -41.04
CA LYS A 221 -2.58 -14.31 -41.38
C LYS A 221 -2.71 -14.02 -42.88
N LYS A 222 -2.67 -15.05 -43.71
CA LYS A 222 -3.05 -14.95 -45.11
C LYS A 222 -4.44 -14.35 -45.16
N ALA A 223 -4.52 -13.08 -45.57
CA ALA A 223 -5.76 -12.45 -45.91
C ALA A 223 -6.43 -13.27 -47.01
N LYS A 224 -7.49 -14.01 -46.67
CA LYS A 224 -8.36 -14.62 -47.66
C LYS A 224 -9.02 -13.45 -48.42
N LYS A 225 -8.50 -13.18 -49.62
CA LYS A 225 -9.21 -12.43 -50.64
C LYS A 225 -10.47 -13.23 -50.98
N LEU A 226 -11.61 -12.74 -50.54
CA LEU A 226 -12.91 -13.15 -51.10
C LEU A 226 -13.03 -12.51 -52.47
N ARG A 227 -13.10 -13.34 -53.49
CA ARG A 227 -13.67 -13.02 -54.82
C ARG A 227 -15.18 -13.21 -54.76
#